data_102a4a6f15caac92c83249f2ce38a491
#
_entry.id   102a4a6f15caac92c83249f2ce38a491
#
_cell.length_a   1.000
_cell.length_b   1.000
_cell.length_c   1.000
_cell.angle_alpha   90.00
_cell.angle_beta   90.00
_cell.angle_gamma   90.00
#
_symmetry.space_group_name_H-M   'P 1'
#
loop_
_entity.id
_entity.type
_entity.pdbx_description
1 polymer ?
#
loop_
_entity_poly.entity_id
_entity_poly.type
_entity_poly.pdbx_seq_one_letter_code
_entity_poly.pdbx_strand_id
1 'polypeptide(L)'
;KTGCLGYVHTMELMAETVEAVLEHLKIKRSTFIGHSMGGYVALAFAEKNPDAIKGLCLMNSTANADSPEKKKNRDRAILAVKQNHKTFIRIAIANLFNPENRAMFSEKIKAVIKDAQQTPLQGIIAALEGMKIRENREVLLHFTPFKKMFILGKKDPVLDYESLISQIKNTKVKLVEFPDGHMSHIENKDEFLHKIMHFIEN
;
A
#
# COMPACT_ATOMS: atom_id res chain seq x y z
N LYS A 1 5.67 1.40 15.64
CA LYS A 1 4.44 0.60 15.79
C LYS A 1 3.43 1.41 16.59
N THR A 2 2.34 1.80 15.96
CA THR A 2 1.28 2.64 16.55
C THR A 2 0.28 1.74 17.26
N GLY A 3 -0.30 2.22 18.38
CA GLY A 3 -1.39 1.54 19.08
C GLY A 3 -2.67 1.48 18.22
N CYS A 4 -3.62 0.65 18.64
CA CYS A 4 -4.91 0.55 17.99
C CYS A 4 -5.81 1.72 18.45
N LEU A 5 -6.33 2.50 17.48
CA LEU A 5 -7.13 3.71 17.74
C LEU A 5 -8.64 3.47 17.57
N GLY A 6 -9.11 2.25 17.72
CA GLY A 6 -10.53 1.92 17.64
C GLY A 6 -10.83 0.72 16.75
N TYR A 7 -12.09 0.59 16.33
CA TYR A 7 -12.57 -0.56 15.58
C TYR A 7 -12.45 -0.42 14.06
N VAL A 8 -12.24 0.79 13.57
CA VAL A 8 -12.05 1.11 12.14
C VAL A 8 -10.88 2.06 12.02
N HIS A 9 -9.83 1.64 11.32
CA HIS A 9 -8.71 2.50 10.98
C HIS A 9 -8.91 3.01 9.55
N THR A 10 -9.61 4.14 9.43
CA THR A 10 -9.78 4.78 8.11
C THR A 10 -8.42 5.24 7.58
N MET A 11 -8.34 5.44 6.27
CA MET A 11 -7.10 5.93 5.66
C MET A 11 -6.76 7.34 6.13
N GLU A 12 -7.79 8.14 6.41
CA GLU A 12 -7.70 9.50 6.97
C GLU A 12 -7.10 9.46 8.39
N LEU A 13 -7.62 8.61 9.29
CA LEU A 13 -7.09 8.44 10.64
C LEU A 13 -5.63 8.00 10.64
N MET A 14 -5.26 7.09 9.71
CA MET A 14 -3.87 6.68 9.55
C MET A 14 -3.01 7.84 8.99
N ALA A 15 -3.55 8.65 8.08
CA ALA A 15 -2.88 9.83 7.55
C ALA A 15 -2.64 10.89 8.64
N GLU A 16 -3.60 11.12 9.53
CA GLU A 16 -3.45 12.00 10.72
C GLU A 16 -2.34 11.48 11.66
N THR A 17 -2.21 10.18 11.80
CA THR A 17 -1.09 9.59 12.56
C THR A 17 0.27 9.90 11.91
N VAL A 18 0.36 9.83 10.59
CA VAL A 18 1.57 10.23 9.85
C VAL A 18 1.83 11.73 10.00
N GLU A 19 0.80 12.57 9.89
CA GLU A 19 0.87 14.02 10.10
C GLU A 19 1.46 14.36 11.47
N ALA A 20 0.95 13.75 12.55
CA ALA A 20 1.45 13.94 13.91
C ALA A 20 2.95 13.56 14.05
N VAL A 21 3.40 12.51 13.36
CA VAL A 21 4.83 12.14 13.35
C VAL A 21 5.66 13.20 12.63
N LEU A 22 5.21 13.70 11.48
CA LEU A 22 5.92 14.73 10.73
C LEU A 22 5.99 16.05 11.51
N GLU A 23 4.91 16.44 12.17
CA GLU A 23 4.86 17.62 13.05
C GLU A 23 5.83 17.48 14.23
N HIS A 24 5.82 16.32 14.91
CA HIS A 24 6.74 16.05 16.02
C HIS A 24 8.21 16.15 15.58
N LEU A 25 8.52 15.65 14.38
CA LEU A 25 9.85 15.71 13.78
C LEU A 25 10.16 17.05 13.12
N LYS A 26 9.21 18.02 13.10
CA LYS A 26 9.31 19.32 12.43
C LYS A 26 9.62 19.21 10.93
N ILE A 27 9.12 18.16 10.28
CA ILE A 27 9.30 17.91 8.86
C ILE A 27 8.13 18.56 8.10
N LYS A 28 8.40 19.62 7.36
CA LYS A 28 7.37 20.37 6.61
C LYS A 28 6.96 19.71 5.30
N ARG A 29 7.91 19.05 4.61
CA ARG A 29 7.67 18.43 3.30
C ARG A 29 8.43 17.13 3.17
N SER A 30 7.78 16.09 2.61
CA SER A 30 8.36 14.76 2.45
C SER A 30 8.01 14.11 1.11
N THR A 31 8.83 13.17 0.67
CA THR A 31 8.46 12.21 -0.39
C THR A 31 7.82 11.00 0.27
N PHE A 32 6.63 10.64 -0.20
CA PHE A 32 5.88 9.49 0.30
C PHE A 32 6.04 8.30 -0.65
N ILE A 33 6.37 7.15 -0.08
CA ILE A 33 6.42 5.87 -0.80
C ILE A 33 5.45 4.94 -0.07
N GLY A 34 4.27 4.76 -0.64
CA GLY A 34 3.20 3.97 -0.04
C GLY A 34 3.06 2.60 -0.70
N HIS A 35 3.39 1.53 0.03
CA HIS A 35 3.17 0.15 -0.42
C HIS A 35 1.77 -0.32 -0.06
N SER A 36 1.03 -0.85 -1.03
CA SER A 36 -0.28 -1.45 -0.82
C SER A 36 -1.21 -0.51 -0.03
N MET A 37 -1.71 -0.88 1.15
CA MET A 37 -2.49 -0.01 2.03
C MET A 37 -1.78 1.31 2.37
N GLY A 38 -0.45 1.30 2.48
CA GLY A 38 0.33 2.52 2.70
C GLY A 38 0.16 3.56 1.58
N GLY A 39 -0.13 3.12 0.36
CA GLY A 39 -0.49 4.01 -0.75
C GLY A 39 -1.84 4.69 -0.55
N TYR A 40 -2.83 3.99 0.01
CA TYR A 40 -4.13 4.58 0.34
C TYR A 40 -3.99 5.65 1.42
N VAL A 41 -3.17 5.38 2.44
CA VAL A 41 -2.86 6.35 3.50
C VAL A 41 -2.12 7.56 2.95
N ALA A 42 -1.14 7.35 2.07
CA ALA A 42 -0.39 8.43 1.44
C ALA A 42 -1.29 9.32 0.55
N LEU A 43 -2.27 8.73 -0.14
CA LEU A 43 -3.26 9.49 -0.90
C LEU A 43 -4.20 10.30 0.02
N ALA A 44 -4.68 9.73 1.13
CA ALA A 44 -5.49 10.45 2.10
C ALA A 44 -4.72 11.62 2.73
N PHE A 45 -3.43 11.42 3.02
CA PHE A 45 -2.56 12.50 3.47
C PHE A 45 -2.39 13.59 2.39
N ALA A 46 -2.14 13.19 1.14
CA ALA A 46 -1.92 14.11 0.03
C ALA A 46 -3.15 14.96 -0.31
N GLU A 47 -4.35 14.42 -0.13
CA GLU A 47 -5.62 15.14 -0.30
C GLU A 47 -5.76 16.28 0.72
N LYS A 48 -5.42 16.00 1.98
CA LYS A 48 -5.53 16.97 3.08
C LYS A 48 -4.38 17.98 3.09
N ASN A 49 -3.16 17.53 2.77
CA ASN A 49 -1.92 18.28 2.92
C ASN A 49 -1.08 18.29 1.62
N PRO A 50 -1.60 18.76 0.48
CA PRO A 50 -0.89 18.68 -0.80
C PRO A 50 0.44 19.42 -0.80
N ASP A 51 0.55 20.54 -0.08
CA ASP A 51 1.77 21.35 0.02
C ASP A 51 2.89 20.69 0.84
N ALA A 52 2.55 19.68 1.67
CA ALA A 52 3.51 18.91 2.43
C ALA A 52 4.15 17.77 1.61
N ILE A 53 3.68 17.54 0.36
CA ILE A 53 4.19 16.50 -0.52
C ILE A 53 5.28 17.06 -1.45
N LYS A 54 6.46 16.43 -1.45
CA LYS A 54 7.49 16.61 -2.49
C LYS A 54 7.29 15.67 -3.66
N GLY A 55 6.90 14.44 -3.37
CA GLY A 55 6.64 13.40 -4.35
C GLY A 55 5.81 12.27 -3.74
N LEU A 56 4.99 11.62 -4.55
CA LEU A 56 4.13 10.51 -4.16
C LEU A 56 4.41 9.30 -5.05
N CYS A 57 4.88 8.21 -4.45
CA CYS A 57 5.03 6.92 -5.10
C CYS A 57 3.99 5.94 -4.56
N LEU A 58 3.13 5.43 -5.44
CA LEU A 58 2.24 4.31 -5.16
C LEU A 58 2.93 3.02 -5.61
N MET A 59 3.32 2.21 -4.65
CA MET A 59 3.99 0.93 -4.89
C MET A 59 3.02 -0.21 -4.66
N ASN A 60 2.72 -0.98 -5.72
CA ASN A 60 1.73 -2.06 -5.68
C ASN A 60 0.44 -1.61 -4.95
N SER A 61 -0.12 -0.49 -5.38
CA SER A 61 -1.26 0.17 -4.76
C SER A 61 -2.19 0.77 -5.83
N THR A 62 -3.32 1.30 -5.41
CA THR A 62 -4.33 1.90 -6.30
C THR A 62 -4.88 3.17 -5.68
N ALA A 63 -5.34 4.11 -6.51
CA ALA A 63 -6.05 5.29 -6.05
C ALA A 63 -7.58 5.07 -5.95
N ASN A 64 -8.08 3.96 -6.47
CA ASN A 64 -9.51 3.65 -6.50
C ASN A 64 -10.03 3.15 -5.15
N ALA A 65 -11.30 3.42 -4.88
CA ALA A 65 -12.08 2.76 -3.84
C ALA A 65 -12.19 1.23 -4.09
N ASP A 66 -12.53 0.48 -3.04
CA ASP A 66 -12.85 -0.94 -3.21
C ASP A 66 -14.16 -1.11 -4.00
N SER A 67 -14.11 -1.97 -5.01
CA SER A 67 -15.32 -2.43 -5.71
C SER A 67 -16.23 -3.22 -4.75
N PRO A 68 -17.53 -3.40 -5.10
CA PRO A 68 -18.43 -4.23 -4.29
C PRO A 68 -17.89 -5.63 -4.01
N GLU A 69 -17.20 -6.22 -5.00
CA GLU A 69 -16.57 -7.53 -4.84
C GLU A 69 -15.38 -7.49 -3.87
N LYS A 70 -14.50 -6.50 -4.00
CA LYS A 70 -13.38 -6.31 -3.07
C LYS A 70 -13.88 -6.07 -1.64
N LYS A 71 -14.96 -5.32 -1.43
CA LYS A 71 -15.58 -5.14 -0.11
C LYS A 71 -16.04 -6.47 0.48
N LYS A 72 -16.72 -7.33 -0.32
CA LYS A 72 -17.11 -8.69 0.11
C LYS A 72 -15.89 -9.55 0.46
N ASN A 73 -14.80 -9.44 -0.30
CA ASN A 73 -13.58 -10.17 -0.01
C ASN A 73 -12.94 -9.71 1.31
N ARG A 74 -13.04 -8.41 1.65
CA ARG A 74 -12.60 -7.94 2.97
C ARG A 74 -13.47 -8.47 4.10
N ASP A 75 -14.79 -8.57 3.91
CA ASP A 75 -15.68 -9.18 4.91
C ASP A 75 -15.31 -10.66 5.15
N ARG A 76 -15.03 -11.43 4.09
CA ARG A 76 -14.52 -12.81 4.19
C ARG A 76 -13.18 -12.86 4.92
N ALA A 77 -12.27 -11.94 4.61
CA ALA A 77 -10.97 -11.85 5.28
C ALA A 77 -11.14 -11.56 6.78
N ILE A 78 -12.02 -10.65 7.18
CA ILE A 78 -12.32 -10.35 8.59
C ILE A 78 -12.84 -11.61 9.32
N LEU A 79 -13.73 -12.38 8.70
CA LEU A 79 -14.21 -13.64 9.28
C LEU A 79 -13.07 -14.65 9.44
N ALA A 80 -12.24 -14.82 8.43
CA ALA A 80 -11.09 -15.73 8.48
C ALA A 80 -10.05 -15.32 9.54
N VAL A 81 -9.78 -14.01 9.66
CA VAL A 81 -8.89 -13.45 10.70
C VAL A 81 -9.42 -13.75 12.10
N LYS A 82 -10.74 -13.58 12.33
CA LYS A 82 -11.39 -13.90 13.62
C LYS A 82 -11.30 -15.37 13.98
N GLN A 83 -11.36 -16.28 13.00
CA GLN A 83 -11.23 -17.72 13.23
C GLN A 83 -9.79 -18.12 13.57
N ASN A 84 -8.80 -17.69 12.78
CA ASN A 84 -7.39 -18.00 13.01
C ASN A 84 -6.49 -16.98 12.32
N HIS A 85 -6.16 -15.91 13.04
CA HIS A 85 -5.34 -14.80 12.49
C HIS A 85 -3.93 -15.24 12.08
N LYS A 86 -3.30 -16.17 12.79
CA LYS A 86 -1.93 -16.64 12.44
C LYS A 86 -1.93 -17.41 11.12
N THR A 87 -2.89 -18.28 10.92
CA THR A 87 -3.03 -19.01 9.66
C THR A 87 -3.42 -18.08 8.52
N PHE A 88 -4.35 -17.13 8.77
CA PHE A 88 -4.71 -16.12 7.78
C PHE A 88 -3.48 -15.32 7.32
N ILE A 89 -2.69 -14.76 8.25
CA ILE A 89 -1.48 -13.99 7.94
C ILE A 89 -0.51 -14.82 7.10
N ARG A 90 -0.26 -16.09 7.50
CA ARG A 90 0.65 -16.97 6.78
C ARG A 90 0.25 -17.16 5.32
N ILE A 91 -1.04 -17.41 5.07
CA ILE A 91 -1.56 -17.62 3.72
C ILE A 91 -1.58 -16.31 2.94
N ALA A 92 -2.06 -15.22 3.55
CA ALA A 92 -2.15 -13.91 2.92
C ALA A 92 -0.78 -13.41 2.47
N ILE A 93 0.23 -13.45 3.35
CA ILE A 93 1.59 -12.99 3.03
C ILE A 93 2.22 -13.84 1.92
N ALA A 94 2.13 -15.17 1.99
CA ALA A 94 2.67 -16.02 0.93
C ALA A 94 2.03 -15.74 -0.43
N ASN A 95 0.75 -15.39 -0.44
CA ASN A 95 0.01 -15.07 -1.66
C ASN A 95 0.32 -13.67 -2.25
N LEU A 96 1.08 -12.82 -1.57
CA LEU A 96 1.55 -11.55 -2.14
C LEU A 96 2.70 -11.74 -3.15
N PHE A 97 3.43 -12.85 -3.04
CA PHE A 97 4.56 -13.14 -3.92
C PHE A 97 4.11 -13.84 -5.21
N ASN A 98 4.81 -13.57 -6.31
CA ASN A 98 4.67 -14.38 -7.51
C ASN A 98 4.85 -15.87 -7.15
N PRO A 99 3.88 -16.76 -7.50
CA PRO A 99 3.97 -18.18 -7.18
C PRO A 99 5.27 -18.85 -7.60
N GLU A 100 5.82 -18.45 -8.75
CA GLU A 100 7.09 -18.99 -9.31
C GLU A 100 8.30 -18.64 -8.42
N ASN A 101 8.23 -17.56 -7.66
CA ASN A 101 9.33 -17.05 -6.84
C ASN A 101 9.27 -17.51 -5.37
N ARG A 102 8.18 -18.11 -4.91
CA ARG A 102 7.96 -18.43 -3.49
C ARG A 102 9.04 -19.35 -2.91
N ALA A 103 9.55 -20.29 -3.69
CA ALA A 103 10.63 -21.16 -3.25
C ALA A 103 11.93 -20.37 -3.03
N MET A 104 12.28 -19.50 -3.97
CA MET A 104 13.48 -18.64 -3.91
C MET A 104 13.42 -17.67 -2.73
N PHE A 105 12.26 -17.08 -2.45
CA PHE A 105 12.08 -16.12 -1.37
C PHE A 105 11.56 -16.72 -0.07
N SER A 106 11.62 -18.06 0.12
CA SER A 106 11.05 -18.76 1.28
C SER A 106 11.49 -18.17 2.63
N GLU A 107 12.77 -17.86 2.81
CA GLU A 107 13.26 -17.26 4.05
C GLU A 107 12.77 -15.82 4.25
N LYS A 108 12.66 -15.04 3.18
CA LYS A 108 12.07 -13.69 3.25
C LYS A 108 10.58 -13.74 3.59
N ILE A 109 9.84 -14.67 2.99
CA ILE A 109 8.43 -14.91 3.28
C ILE A 109 8.25 -15.27 4.76
N LYS A 110 9.06 -16.20 5.30
CA LYS A 110 9.04 -16.56 6.73
C LYS A 110 9.29 -15.37 7.64
N ALA A 111 10.29 -14.54 7.30
CA ALA A 111 10.61 -13.34 8.07
C ALA A 111 9.44 -12.33 8.07
N VAL A 112 8.83 -12.06 6.91
CA VAL A 112 7.66 -11.17 6.79
C VAL A 112 6.46 -11.72 7.57
N ILE A 113 6.19 -13.04 7.50
CA ILE A 113 5.14 -13.69 8.27
C ILE A 113 5.38 -13.52 9.78
N LYS A 114 6.61 -13.78 10.24
CA LYS A 114 6.98 -13.65 11.66
C LYS A 114 6.74 -12.23 12.17
N ASP A 115 7.10 -11.21 11.39
CA ASP A 115 6.87 -9.81 11.75
C ASP A 115 5.37 -9.44 11.71
N ALA A 116 4.66 -9.85 10.66
CA ALA A 116 3.23 -9.59 10.51
C ALA A 116 2.38 -10.24 11.62
N GLN A 117 2.77 -11.39 12.13
CA GLN A 117 2.11 -12.08 13.25
C GLN A 117 2.20 -11.33 14.59
N GLN A 118 3.06 -10.32 14.69
CA GLN A 118 3.09 -9.42 15.86
C GLN A 118 1.97 -8.37 15.83
N THR A 119 1.27 -8.23 14.71
CA THR A 119 0.17 -7.29 14.60
C THR A 119 -1.03 -7.78 15.40
N PRO A 120 -1.58 -6.98 16.33
CA PRO A 120 -2.75 -7.37 17.10
C PRO A 120 -3.95 -7.66 16.19
N LEU A 121 -4.73 -8.69 16.55
CA LEU A 121 -5.95 -9.09 15.84
C LEU A 121 -6.87 -7.90 15.55
N GLN A 122 -7.11 -7.07 16.56
CA GLN A 122 -7.96 -5.89 16.43
C GLN A 122 -7.41 -4.89 15.39
N GLY A 123 -6.09 -4.70 15.34
CA GLY A 123 -5.46 -3.83 14.34
C GLY A 123 -5.64 -4.32 12.91
N ILE A 124 -5.58 -5.64 12.70
CA ILE A 124 -5.81 -6.25 11.37
C ILE A 124 -7.26 -6.02 10.93
N ILE A 125 -8.23 -6.30 11.83
CA ILE A 125 -9.66 -6.11 11.54
C ILE A 125 -9.95 -4.63 11.27
N ALA A 126 -9.47 -3.74 12.13
CA ALA A 126 -9.68 -2.30 11.97
C ALA A 126 -9.10 -1.75 10.66
N ALA A 127 -7.94 -2.25 10.22
CA ALA A 127 -7.35 -1.90 8.94
C ALA A 127 -8.18 -2.42 7.74
N LEU A 128 -8.69 -3.66 7.82
CA LEU A 128 -9.55 -4.23 6.79
C LEU A 128 -10.87 -3.45 6.65
N GLU A 129 -11.48 -3.06 7.79
CA GLU A 129 -12.68 -2.21 7.80
C GLU A 129 -12.39 -0.83 7.20
N GLY A 130 -11.28 -0.20 7.56
CA GLY A 130 -10.88 1.09 6.99
C GLY A 130 -10.61 1.04 5.50
N MET A 131 -9.94 0.00 5.01
CA MET A 131 -9.72 -0.19 3.57
C MET A 131 -11.03 -0.37 2.80
N LYS A 132 -12.03 -1.05 3.40
CA LYS A 132 -13.33 -1.32 2.78
C LYS A 132 -14.13 -0.03 2.49
N ILE A 133 -13.98 0.98 3.33
CA ILE A 133 -14.74 2.23 3.23
C ILE A 133 -13.96 3.39 2.61
N ARG A 134 -12.70 3.15 2.19
CA ARG A 134 -11.88 4.21 1.61
C ARG A 134 -12.51 4.80 0.35
N GLU A 135 -12.29 6.07 0.14
CA GLU A 135 -12.77 6.81 -1.00
C GLU A 135 -11.87 6.64 -2.24
N ASN A 136 -12.44 6.95 -3.41
CA ASN A 136 -11.68 7.05 -4.66
C ASN A 136 -10.90 8.37 -4.67
N ARG A 137 -9.58 8.29 -4.88
CA ARG A 137 -8.66 9.42 -4.95
C ARG A 137 -7.90 9.51 -6.26
N GLU A 138 -8.43 8.90 -7.32
CA GLU A 138 -7.80 8.92 -8.64
C GLU A 138 -7.56 10.34 -9.16
N VAL A 139 -8.45 11.28 -8.80
CA VAL A 139 -8.32 12.70 -9.14
C VAL A 139 -6.96 13.30 -8.75
N LEU A 140 -6.35 12.82 -7.66
CA LEU A 140 -5.04 13.30 -7.20
C LEU A 140 -3.90 12.91 -8.15
N LEU A 141 -4.08 11.87 -8.95
CA LEU A 141 -3.09 11.48 -9.95
C LEU A 141 -3.04 12.47 -11.12
N HIS A 142 -4.14 13.15 -11.38
CA HIS A 142 -4.30 14.09 -12.51
C HIS A 142 -3.96 15.53 -12.15
N PHE A 143 -4.41 16.03 -11.00
CA PHE A 143 -4.48 17.48 -10.73
C PHE A 143 -3.57 17.99 -9.61
N THR A 144 -2.68 17.16 -9.04
CA THR A 144 -1.77 17.61 -7.99
C THR A 144 -0.43 18.09 -8.52
N PRO A 145 0.21 19.10 -7.88
CA PRO A 145 1.43 19.73 -8.40
C PRO A 145 2.72 18.92 -8.18
N PHE A 146 2.71 17.92 -7.27
CA PHE A 146 3.90 17.15 -6.94
C PHE A 146 4.17 16.04 -7.95
N LYS A 147 5.43 15.60 -8.03
CA LYS A 147 5.81 14.46 -8.88
C LYS A 147 5.19 13.16 -8.38
N LYS A 148 4.81 12.30 -9.31
CA LYS A 148 4.12 11.04 -9.02
C LYS A 148 4.77 9.87 -9.73
N MET A 149 4.81 8.72 -9.05
CA MET A 149 5.28 7.46 -9.61
C MET A 149 4.35 6.31 -9.23
N PHE A 150 4.07 5.43 -10.17
CA PHE A 150 3.48 4.11 -9.94
C PHE A 150 4.55 3.05 -10.11
N ILE A 151 4.62 2.12 -9.15
CA ILE A 151 5.38 0.89 -9.25
C ILE A 151 4.38 -0.26 -9.25
N LEU A 152 4.41 -1.08 -10.31
CA LEU A 152 3.47 -2.18 -10.52
C LEU A 152 4.22 -3.49 -10.74
N GLY A 153 3.73 -4.57 -10.15
CA GLY A 153 4.10 -5.92 -10.49
C GLY A 153 3.16 -6.48 -11.57
N LYS A 154 3.69 -6.97 -12.69
CA LYS A 154 2.86 -7.53 -13.79
C LYS A 154 2.12 -8.80 -13.39
N LYS A 155 2.65 -9.55 -12.43
CA LYS A 155 2.04 -10.76 -11.86
C LYS A 155 1.50 -10.51 -10.44
N ASP A 156 1.08 -9.28 -10.14
CA ASP A 156 0.50 -8.92 -8.84
C ASP A 156 -0.82 -9.68 -8.63
N PRO A 157 -0.92 -10.58 -7.64
CA PRO A 157 -2.14 -11.36 -7.44
C PRO A 157 -3.27 -10.60 -6.72
N VAL A 158 -3.00 -9.39 -6.26
CA VAL A 158 -3.95 -8.57 -5.47
C VAL A 158 -4.59 -7.48 -6.32
N LEU A 159 -3.83 -6.94 -7.27
CA LEU A 159 -4.21 -5.79 -8.07
C LEU A 159 -4.38 -6.18 -9.54
N ASP A 160 -5.43 -5.68 -10.16
CA ASP A 160 -5.65 -5.83 -11.59
C ASP A 160 -4.81 -4.80 -12.36
N TYR A 161 -3.88 -5.30 -13.17
CA TYR A 161 -2.91 -4.50 -13.89
C TYR A 161 -3.57 -3.48 -14.82
N GLU A 162 -4.56 -3.89 -15.63
CA GLU A 162 -5.24 -3.02 -16.58
C GLU A 162 -6.00 -1.88 -15.88
N SER A 163 -6.63 -2.20 -14.75
CA SER A 163 -7.28 -1.19 -13.90
C SER A 163 -6.28 -0.15 -13.36
N LEU A 164 -5.05 -0.56 -13.06
CA LEU A 164 -4.01 0.36 -12.58
C LEU A 164 -3.49 1.26 -13.72
N ILE A 165 -3.26 0.69 -14.90
CA ILE A 165 -2.84 1.46 -16.08
C ILE A 165 -3.90 2.49 -16.47
N SER A 166 -5.19 2.14 -16.36
CA SER A 166 -6.28 3.07 -16.69
C SER A 166 -6.27 4.33 -15.82
N GLN A 167 -5.89 4.21 -14.52
CA GLN A 167 -5.85 5.34 -13.58
C GLN A 167 -4.79 6.39 -13.93
N ILE A 168 -3.74 5.99 -14.61
CA ILE A 168 -2.64 6.91 -14.96
C ILE A 168 -2.68 7.35 -16.44
N LYS A 169 -3.68 6.90 -17.17
CA LYS A 169 -3.87 7.32 -18.57
C LYS A 169 -4.03 8.83 -18.65
N ASN A 170 -3.31 9.46 -19.59
CA ASN A 170 -3.30 10.92 -19.77
C ASN A 170 -2.82 11.72 -18.54
N THR A 171 -2.00 11.12 -17.68
CA THR A 171 -1.35 11.78 -16.55
C THR A 171 0.16 11.94 -16.79
N LYS A 172 0.81 12.70 -15.90
CA LYS A 172 2.29 12.80 -15.83
C LYS A 172 2.90 11.83 -14.81
N VAL A 173 2.16 10.81 -14.39
CA VAL A 173 2.64 9.79 -13.45
C VAL A 173 3.72 8.95 -14.13
N LYS A 174 4.89 8.84 -13.52
CA LYS A 174 5.97 7.96 -13.99
C LYS A 174 5.60 6.50 -13.68
N LEU A 175 5.49 5.67 -14.71
CA LEU A 175 5.26 4.24 -14.55
C LEU A 175 6.59 3.49 -14.44
N VAL A 176 6.69 2.59 -13.48
CA VAL A 176 7.75 1.58 -13.32
C VAL A 176 7.08 0.22 -13.18
N GLU A 177 7.48 -0.73 -14.01
CA GLU A 177 6.91 -2.06 -14.04
C GLU A 177 7.97 -3.11 -13.68
N PHE A 178 7.58 -4.05 -12.81
CA PHE A 178 8.38 -5.22 -12.50
C PHE A 178 7.67 -6.51 -12.96
N PRO A 179 8.41 -7.56 -13.28
CA PRO A 179 7.81 -8.80 -13.82
C PRO A 179 7.03 -9.61 -12.77
N ASP A 180 7.23 -9.34 -11.49
CA ASP A 180 6.80 -10.19 -10.39
C ASP A 180 5.52 -9.72 -9.67
N GLY A 181 5.37 -10.11 -8.39
CA GLY A 181 4.14 -9.98 -7.64
C GLY A 181 3.96 -8.66 -6.89
N HIS A 182 3.25 -8.74 -5.75
CA HIS A 182 2.88 -7.58 -4.94
C HIS A 182 4.04 -7.05 -4.07
N MET A 183 5.11 -7.82 -3.94
CA MET A 183 6.24 -7.51 -3.06
C MET A 183 7.47 -7.04 -3.86
N SER A 184 7.27 -6.07 -4.77
CA SER A 184 8.30 -5.58 -5.69
C SER A 184 9.63 -5.20 -5.02
N HIS A 185 9.60 -4.64 -3.81
CA HIS A 185 10.79 -4.29 -3.02
C HIS A 185 11.58 -5.50 -2.48
N ILE A 186 11.00 -6.69 -2.53
CA ILE A 186 11.66 -7.95 -2.17
C ILE A 186 12.02 -8.73 -3.43
N GLU A 187 11.07 -8.88 -4.34
CA GLU A 187 11.21 -9.71 -5.54
C GLU A 187 12.14 -9.08 -6.59
N ASN A 188 12.23 -7.72 -6.61
CA ASN A 188 13.04 -6.95 -7.57
C ASN A 188 13.92 -5.92 -6.88
N LYS A 189 14.54 -6.29 -5.76
CA LYS A 189 15.16 -5.40 -4.79
C LYS A 189 16.11 -4.37 -5.39
N ASP A 190 17.07 -4.80 -6.20
CA ASP A 190 18.16 -3.92 -6.66
C ASP A 190 17.65 -2.87 -7.66
N GLU A 191 16.83 -3.30 -8.61
CA GLU A 191 16.21 -2.39 -9.56
C GLU A 191 15.20 -1.46 -8.86
N PHE A 192 14.43 -1.99 -7.92
CA PHE A 192 13.52 -1.19 -7.08
C PHE A 192 14.28 -0.07 -6.36
N LEU A 193 15.38 -0.37 -5.70
CA LEU A 193 16.19 0.63 -5.00
C LEU A 193 16.70 1.70 -5.96
N HIS A 194 17.19 1.32 -7.13
CA HIS A 194 17.64 2.27 -8.16
C HIS A 194 16.51 3.21 -8.60
N LYS A 195 15.31 2.69 -8.88
CA LYS A 195 14.15 3.51 -9.30
C LYS A 195 13.68 4.46 -8.19
N ILE A 196 13.66 4.00 -6.93
CA ILE A 196 13.26 4.81 -5.78
C ILE A 196 14.26 5.91 -5.49
N MET A 197 15.56 5.62 -5.48
CA MET A 197 16.59 6.65 -5.26
C MET A 197 16.51 7.73 -6.33
N HIS A 198 16.43 7.35 -7.59
CA HIS A 198 16.23 8.29 -8.68
C HIS A 198 14.96 9.15 -8.52
N PHE A 199 13.86 8.56 -8.04
CA PHE A 199 12.62 9.31 -7.78
C PHE A 199 12.75 10.29 -6.63
N ILE A 200 13.51 9.96 -5.59
CA ILE A 200 13.72 10.85 -4.43
C ILE A 200 14.60 12.04 -4.80
N GLU A 201 15.67 11.79 -5.57
CA GLU A 201 16.69 12.78 -5.89
C GLU A 201 16.27 13.79 -6.97
N ASN A 202 15.41 13.38 -7.91
CA ASN A 202 14.96 14.20 -9.04
C ASN A 202 13.49 14.59 -8.93
#